data_b22eb3c38c58e45748becf7ec907a28b
#
_entry.id   b22eb3c38c58e45748becf7ec907a28b
#
_cell.length_a   1.000
_cell.length_b   1.000
_cell.length_c   1.000
_cell.angle_alpha   90.00
_cell.angle_beta   90.00
_cell.angle_gamma   90.00
#
_symmetry.space_group_name_H-M   'P 1'
#
loop_
_entity.id
_entity.type
_entity.pdbx_description
1 polymer ?
#
loop_
_entity_poly.entity_id
_entity_poly.type
_entity_poly.pdbx_seq_one_letter_code
_entity_poly.pdbx_strand_id
1 'polypeptide(L)'
;QHSRLELARHLPWLAGFGIAHGLHEWGLLLIPIQATYMGPVAISILIIFRLLLLGLSFGFLFQFGVVLWETRWPQLRWLPAGATALWLLAVVLLGLSGRMHVGEWQESAGVLARYGLALPGSIFAAFGLRYQAERQIRPLQLDEIYSTLRLAGLAFLAYGLFGGVIGPVAPFFPANVLNQNALVTYAGVPAPVFRSLIGLVLAVTVIRALEVFNVEVTRLIEQIQMEQQVAAERERLGRELHDGAIQRAYTAGLLLESAQRNVEPGSVAAQRMEQAVTALHEVIADLRTYMTGMSLEPVMVSLQEGLRQVTSDERLAPLLEATLDWQLPQEPEFDPVQRAHVLAIVGEALANAARHGQARHVSVAAARENGNFVLTIADDGRGFEESENGGTGFGLRNMRDRARLLGGSLSVESAREAGTRIVFRVPWDW
;
A
#
# COMPACT_ATOMS: atom_id res chain seq x y z
N GLN A 1 -1.78 2.39 0.51
CA GLN A 1 -1.98 1.18 1.34
C GLN A 1 -3.05 1.34 2.44
N HIS A 2 -3.40 2.57 2.91
CA HIS A 2 -4.39 2.81 3.99
C HIS A 2 -5.86 2.63 3.57
N SER A 3 -6.20 2.78 2.30
CA SER A 3 -7.59 2.82 1.82
C SER A 3 -8.29 1.44 1.75
N ARG A 4 -7.53 0.33 1.69
CA ARG A 4 -8.09 -1.02 1.52
C ARG A 4 -8.68 -1.63 2.80
N LEU A 5 -8.31 -1.11 3.98
CA LEU A 5 -8.77 -1.56 5.29
C LEU A 5 -9.99 -0.79 5.83
N GLU A 6 -10.42 0.31 5.19
CA GLU A 6 -11.48 1.18 5.74
C GLU A 6 -12.84 0.48 5.82
N LEU A 7 -13.27 -0.23 4.76
CA LEU A 7 -14.56 -0.90 4.77
C LEU A 7 -14.64 -1.99 5.87
N ALA A 8 -13.59 -2.81 6.01
CA ALA A 8 -13.53 -3.85 7.03
C ALA A 8 -13.56 -3.27 8.46
N ARG A 9 -12.95 -2.11 8.66
CA ARG A 9 -12.94 -1.40 9.95
C ARG A 9 -14.34 -0.98 10.42
N HIS A 10 -15.27 -0.80 9.49
CA HIS A 10 -16.63 -0.34 9.78
C HIS A 10 -17.66 -1.45 9.93
N LEU A 11 -17.33 -2.69 9.55
CA LEU A 11 -18.21 -3.87 9.69
C LEU A 11 -18.69 -4.16 11.12
N PRO A 12 -17.93 -3.88 12.21
CA PRO A 12 -18.45 -4.06 13.57
C PRO A 12 -19.74 -3.31 13.87
N TRP A 13 -19.96 -2.13 13.27
CA TRP A 13 -21.22 -1.40 13.40
C TRP A 13 -22.38 -2.12 12.74
N LEU A 14 -22.16 -2.72 11.58
CA LEU A 14 -23.17 -3.52 10.88
C LEU A 14 -23.45 -4.83 11.62
N ALA A 15 -22.43 -5.47 12.19
CA ALA A 15 -22.61 -6.64 13.06
C ALA A 15 -23.41 -6.29 14.32
N GLY A 16 -23.12 -5.16 14.96
CA GLY A 16 -23.88 -4.63 16.09
C GLY A 16 -25.36 -4.39 15.74
N PHE A 17 -25.62 -3.82 14.56
CA PHE A 17 -26.98 -3.70 14.03
C PHE A 17 -27.65 -5.07 13.91
N GLY A 18 -27.03 -6.03 13.25
CA GLY A 18 -27.61 -7.36 13.02
C GLY A 18 -27.93 -8.08 14.31
N ILE A 19 -27.02 -8.08 15.29
CA ILE A 19 -27.21 -8.74 16.59
C ILE A 19 -28.31 -8.06 17.39
N ALA A 20 -28.25 -6.74 17.58
CA ALA A 20 -29.22 -6.01 18.38
C ALA A 20 -30.61 -6.05 17.73
N HIS A 21 -30.69 -5.94 16.40
CA HIS A 21 -31.97 -6.02 15.68
C HIS A 21 -32.55 -7.43 15.71
N GLY A 22 -31.72 -8.47 15.56
CA GLY A 22 -32.14 -9.85 15.72
C GLY A 22 -32.72 -10.13 17.12
N LEU A 23 -32.06 -9.68 18.18
CA LEU A 23 -32.58 -9.79 19.54
C LEU A 23 -33.91 -9.04 19.73
N HIS A 24 -34.07 -7.86 19.11
CA HIS A 24 -35.35 -7.13 19.11
C HIS A 24 -36.46 -7.95 18.42
N GLU A 25 -36.22 -8.49 17.22
CA GLU A 25 -37.21 -9.31 16.50
C GLU A 25 -37.55 -10.60 17.24
N TRP A 26 -36.58 -11.28 17.87
CA TRP A 26 -36.84 -12.40 18.77
C TRP A 26 -37.70 -12.00 19.96
N GLY A 27 -37.52 -10.80 20.54
CA GLY A 27 -38.34 -10.26 21.59
C GLY A 27 -39.83 -10.13 21.21
N LEU A 28 -40.12 -9.84 19.93
CA LEU A 28 -41.52 -9.79 19.44
C LEU A 28 -42.23 -11.14 19.56
N LEU A 29 -41.51 -12.24 19.41
CA LEU A 29 -42.03 -13.60 19.50
C LEU A 29 -42.02 -14.11 20.93
N LEU A 30 -40.96 -13.90 21.68
CA LEU A 30 -40.75 -14.49 23.01
C LEU A 30 -41.53 -13.77 24.11
N ILE A 31 -41.64 -12.43 24.10
CA ILE A 31 -42.30 -11.69 25.18
C ILE A 31 -43.80 -12.06 25.34
N PRO A 32 -44.61 -12.21 24.27
CA PRO A 32 -45.99 -12.67 24.41
C PRO A 32 -46.13 -14.08 25.02
N ILE A 33 -45.16 -14.98 24.71
CA ILE A 33 -45.14 -16.33 25.31
C ILE A 33 -44.81 -16.23 26.79
N GLN A 34 -43.82 -15.41 27.17
CA GLN A 34 -43.42 -15.21 28.57
C GLN A 34 -44.51 -14.52 29.41
N ALA A 35 -45.41 -13.74 28.78
CA ALA A 35 -46.50 -13.11 29.47
C ALA A 35 -47.46 -14.10 30.13
N THR A 36 -47.45 -15.38 29.70
CA THR A 36 -48.24 -16.45 30.34
C THR A 36 -47.62 -16.91 31.66
N TYR A 37 -46.31 -16.71 31.86
CA TYR A 37 -45.57 -17.26 33.00
C TYR A 37 -45.03 -16.18 33.95
N MET A 38 -44.87 -14.94 33.46
CA MET A 38 -44.23 -13.85 34.19
C MET A 38 -45.24 -12.79 34.62
N GLY A 39 -45.00 -12.15 35.76
CA GLY A 39 -45.81 -11.04 36.23
C GLY A 39 -45.71 -9.78 35.37
N PRO A 40 -46.73 -8.87 35.47
CA PRO A 40 -46.83 -7.69 34.58
C PRO A 40 -45.62 -6.75 34.66
N VAL A 41 -44.98 -6.63 35.80
CA VAL A 41 -43.78 -5.80 35.98
C VAL A 41 -42.62 -6.34 35.16
N ALA A 42 -42.38 -7.66 35.22
CA ALA A 42 -41.29 -8.29 34.46
C ALA A 42 -41.53 -8.16 32.94
N ILE A 43 -42.77 -8.33 32.49
CA ILE A 43 -43.14 -8.14 31.08
C ILE A 43 -42.91 -6.67 30.64
N SER A 44 -43.28 -5.70 31.48
CA SER A 44 -43.01 -4.29 31.17
C SER A 44 -41.54 -3.99 31.02
N ILE A 45 -40.68 -4.58 31.87
CA ILE A 45 -39.23 -4.45 31.77
C ILE A 45 -38.70 -5.04 30.42
N LEU A 46 -39.18 -6.22 30.04
CA LEU A 46 -38.81 -6.87 28.78
C LEU A 46 -39.24 -6.04 27.57
N ILE A 47 -40.41 -5.43 27.61
CA ILE A 47 -40.90 -4.56 26.54
C ILE A 47 -40.02 -3.30 26.40
N ILE A 48 -39.68 -2.64 27.52
CA ILE A 48 -38.79 -1.47 27.53
C ILE A 48 -37.42 -1.87 26.99
N PHE A 49 -36.85 -2.99 27.46
CA PHE A 49 -35.57 -3.50 26.98
C PHE A 49 -35.56 -3.75 25.46
N ARG A 50 -36.66 -4.40 24.95
CA ARG A 50 -36.84 -4.59 23.51
C ARG A 50 -36.88 -3.28 22.73
N LEU A 51 -37.58 -2.25 23.27
CA LEU A 51 -37.64 -0.94 22.64
C LEU A 51 -36.24 -0.26 22.60
N LEU A 52 -35.45 -0.38 23.67
CA LEU A 52 -34.09 0.11 23.72
C LEU A 52 -33.17 -0.62 22.72
N LEU A 53 -33.33 -1.96 22.57
CA LEU A 53 -32.63 -2.74 21.55
C LEU A 53 -32.98 -2.25 20.14
N LEU A 54 -34.21 -1.89 19.85
CA LEU A 54 -34.61 -1.33 18.56
C LEU A 54 -33.88 -0.03 18.29
N GLY A 55 -33.92 0.93 19.21
CA GLY A 55 -33.23 2.22 19.05
C GLY A 55 -31.73 2.06 18.91
N LEU A 56 -31.13 1.20 19.74
CA LEU A 56 -29.70 0.88 19.67
C LEU A 56 -29.30 0.25 18.32
N SER A 57 -30.11 -0.71 17.84
CA SER A 57 -29.86 -1.36 16.55
C SER A 57 -29.86 -0.34 15.41
N PHE A 58 -30.84 0.54 15.36
CA PHE A 58 -30.89 1.58 14.33
C PHE A 58 -29.81 2.65 14.51
N GLY A 59 -29.39 2.92 15.75
CA GLY A 59 -28.20 3.73 16.03
C GLY A 59 -26.93 3.14 15.41
N PHE A 60 -26.72 1.83 15.53
CA PHE A 60 -25.62 1.12 14.88
C PHE A 60 -25.72 1.16 13.35
N LEU A 61 -26.91 0.97 12.77
CA LEU A 61 -27.13 1.10 11.33
C LEU A 61 -26.81 2.52 10.85
N PHE A 62 -27.23 3.54 11.59
CA PHE A 62 -26.95 4.92 11.24
C PHE A 62 -25.47 5.24 11.38
N GLN A 63 -24.80 4.73 12.42
CA GLN A 63 -23.37 4.86 12.60
C GLN A 63 -22.62 4.19 11.43
N PHE A 64 -23.00 2.97 11.04
CA PHE A 64 -22.44 2.30 9.86
C PHE A 64 -22.58 3.17 8.61
N GLY A 65 -23.78 3.69 8.34
CA GLY A 65 -24.01 4.55 7.19
C GLY A 65 -23.15 5.81 7.18
N VAL A 66 -23.03 6.49 8.31
CA VAL A 66 -22.28 7.75 8.42
C VAL A 66 -20.76 7.53 8.31
N VAL A 67 -20.22 6.46 8.89
CA VAL A 67 -18.76 6.19 8.86
C VAL A 67 -18.26 5.97 7.44
N LEU A 68 -19.10 5.45 6.52
CA LEU A 68 -18.75 5.31 5.11
C LEU A 68 -18.46 6.67 4.42
N TRP A 69 -18.82 7.78 5.04
CA TRP A 69 -18.61 9.15 4.58
C TRP A 69 -17.51 9.89 5.36
N GLU A 70 -16.87 9.24 6.34
CA GLU A 70 -15.90 9.87 7.26
C GLU A 70 -14.77 10.57 6.50
N THR A 71 -14.28 9.97 5.42
CA THR A 71 -13.23 10.55 4.56
C THR A 71 -13.68 11.87 3.89
N ARG A 72 -14.98 12.04 3.60
CA ARG A 72 -15.54 13.21 2.94
C ARG A 72 -16.04 14.26 3.91
N TRP A 73 -16.72 13.81 4.99
CA TRP A 73 -17.37 14.65 6.00
C TRP A 73 -17.14 14.13 7.41
N PRO A 74 -15.97 14.31 8.00
CA PRO A 74 -15.64 13.79 9.33
C PRO A 74 -16.51 14.35 10.45
N GLN A 75 -17.13 15.50 10.20
CA GLN A 75 -18.03 16.15 11.18
C GLN A 75 -19.31 15.37 11.45
N LEU A 76 -19.76 14.53 10.48
CA LEU A 76 -20.99 13.75 10.60
C LEU A 76 -20.90 12.60 11.62
N ARG A 77 -19.72 12.23 12.08
CA ARG A 77 -19.50 11.09 12.98
C ARG A 77 -20.31 11.12 14.26
N TRP A 78 -20.70 12.31 14.73
CA TRP A 78 -21.48 12.48 15.95
C TRP A 78 -23.00 12.51 15.70
N LEU A 79 -23.43 12.60 14.44
CA LEU A 79 -24.83 12.70 14.06
C LEU A 79 -25.68 11.51 14.57
N PRO A 80 -25.24 10.22 14.41
CA PRO A 80 -26.00 9.08 14.89
C PRO A 80 -26.17 9.07 16.43
N ALA A 81 -25.11 9.42 17.18
CA ALA A 81 -25.17 9.51 18.62
C ALA A 81 -26.15 10.61 19.07
N GLY A 82 -26.09 11.80 18.45
CA GLY A 82 -27.01 12.90 18.71
C GLY A 82 -28.47 12.54 18.39
N ALA A 83 -28.71 11.88 17.24
CA ALA A 83 -30.04 11.43 16.85
C ALA A 83 -30.59 10.36 17.82
N THR A 84 -29.75 9.42 18.27
CA THR A 84 -30.14 8.39 19.25
C THR A 84 -30.47 9.03 20.60
N ALA A 85 -29.67 10.00 21.06
CA ALA A 85 -29.96 10.74 22.30
C ALA A 85 -31.27 11.52 22.20
N LEU A 86 -31.51 12.19 21.04
CA LEU A 86 -32.77 12.91 20.82
C LEU A 86 -33.96 11.98 20.79
N TRP A 87 -33.85 10.80 20.16
CA TRP A 87 -34.89 9.78 20.18
C TRP A 87 -35.17 9.30 21.62
N LEU A 88 -34.15 9.00 22.41
CA LEU A 88 -34.32 8.61 23.81
C LEU A 88 -35.06 9.68 24.63
N LEU A 89 -34.66 10.94 24.46
CA LEU A 89 -35.32 12.07 25.11
C LEU A 89 -36.79 12.16 24.70
N ALA A 90 -37.09 12.04 23.39
CA ALA A 90 -38.45 12.06 22.89
C ALA A 90 -39.32 10.91 23.48
N VAL A 91 -38.77 9.69 23.57
CA VAL A 91 -39.45 8.52 24.16
C VAL A 91 -39.76 8.74 25.64
N VAL A 92 -38.83 9.31 26.42
CA VAL A 92 -39.01 9.63 27.83
C VAL A 92 -40.08 10.71 27.99
N LEU A 93 -40.01 11.80 27.23
CA LEU A 93 -40.99 12.91 27.31
C LEU A 93 -42.39 12.46 26.93
N LEU A 94 -42.54 11.61 25.90
CA LEU A 94 -43.83 11.02 25.52
C LEU A 94 -44.39 10.14 26.64
N GLY A 95 -43.57 9.32 27.29
CA GLY A 95 -43.99 8.49 28.43
C GLY A 95 -44.41 9.32 29.64
N LEU A 96 -43.66 10.38 29.96
CA LEU A 96 -44.00 11.28 31.08
C LEU A 96 -45.23 12.15 30.83
N SER A 97 -45.61 12.35 29.54
CA SER A 97 -46.80 13.18 29.21
C SER A 97 -48.10 12.61 29.73
N GLY A 98 -48.18 11.30 30.01
CA GLY A 98 -49.36 10.60 30.47
C GLY A 98 -50.55 10.62 29.50
N ARG A 99 -50.34 11.12 28.25
CA ARG A 99 -51.42 11.31 27.26
C ARG A 99 -51.70 10.09 26.40
N MET A 100 -50.84 9.05 26.46
CA MET A 100 -50.94 7.85 25.64
C MET A 100 -51.07 6.59 26.52
N HIS A 101 -51.84 5.60 26.05
CA HIS A 101 -51.79 4.27 26.63
C HIS A 101 -50.41 3.65 26.37
N VAL A 102 -50.00 2.71 27.23
CA VAL A 102 -48.66 2.07 27.15
C VAL A 102 -48.39 1.47 25.77
N GLY A 103 -49.41 0.84 25.14
CA GLY A 103 -49.28 0.29 23.77
C GLY A 103 -49.01 1.37 22.70
N GLU A 104 -49.80 2.44 22.72
CA GLU A 104 -49.64 3.56 21.78
C GLU A 104 -48.31 4.28 21.95
N TRP A 105 -47.84 4.41 23.20
CA TRP A 105 -46.52 4.95 23.51
C TRP A 105 -45.39 4.09 22.88
N GLN A 106 -45.49 2.75 23.04
CA GLN A 106 -44.47 1.83 22.48
C GLN A 106 -44.45 1.88 20.95
N GLU A 107 -45.63 1.86 20.31
CA GLU A 107 -45.73 1.94 18.84
C GLU A 107 -45.20 3.27 18.34
N SER A 108 -45.58 4.38 18.96
CA SER A 108 -45.08 5.72 18.61
C SER A 108 -43.56 5.86 18.78
N ALA A 109 -43.02 5.35 19.90
CA ALA A 109 -41.59 5.32 20.16
C ALA A 109 -40.83 4.47 19.11
N GLY A 110 -41.39 3.32 18.73
CA GLY A 110 -40.84 2.46 17.66
C GLY A 110 -40.88 3.13 16.30
N VAL A 111 -41.94 3.86 15.95
CA VAL A 111 -42.04 4.63 14.69
C VAL A 111 -41.03 5.78 14.65
N LEU A 112 -40.86 6.50 15.76
CA LEU A 112 -39.87 7.56 15.86
C LEU A 112 -38.43 7.03 15.66
N ALA A 113 -38.10 5.84 16.22
CA ALA A 113 -36.81 5.20 15.98
C ALA A 113 -36.60 4.88 14.49
N ARG A 114 -37.66 4.39 13.82
CA ARG A 114 -37.64 4.04 12.40
C ARG A 114 -37.38 5.28 11.53
N TYR A 115 -38.10 6.37 11.78
CA TYR A 115 -37.98 7.60 10.99
C TYR A 115 -36.73 8.38 11.31
N GLY A 116 -36.34 8.48 12.58
CA GLY A 116 -35.18 9.27 13.00
C GLY A 116 -33.83 8.57 12.88
N LEU A 117 -33.81 7.23 12.91
CA LEU A 117 -32.58 6.46 12.94
C LEU A 117 -32.47 5.47 11.75
N ALA A 118 -33.49 4.58 11.56
CA ALA A 118 -33.39 3.52 10.56
C ALA A 118 -33.40 4.08 9.13
N LEU A 119 -34.34 4.97 8.81
CA LEU A 119 -34.48 5.55 7.47
C LEU A 119 -33.23 6.34 7.07
N PRO A 120 -32.75 7.35 7.84
CA PRO A 120 -31.54 8.05 7.49
C PRO A 120 -30.32 7.14 7.48
N GLY A 121 -30.19 6.21 8.45
CA GLY A 121 -29.10 5.24 8.48
C GLY A 121 -29.02 4.39 7.21
N SER A 122 -30.18 3.88 6.75
CA SER A 122 -30.27 3.10 5.51
C SER A 122 -29.89 3.92 4.26
N ILE A 123 -30.31 5.18 4.20
CA ILE A 123 -29.97 6.09 3.11
C ILE A 123 -28.45 6.35 3.10
N PHE A 124 -27.89 6.71 4.26
CA PHE A 124 -26.45 6.94 4.37
C PHE A 124 -25.63 5.69 4.03
N ALA A 125 -26.05 4.50 4.48
CA ALA A 125 -25.40 3.24 4.15
C ALA A 125 -25.47 2.93 2.65
N ALA A 126 -26.63 3.08 2.02
CA ALA A 126 -26.83 2.81 0.61
C ALA A 126 -25.93 3.69 -0.29
N PHE A 127 -25.99 5.00 -0.07
CA PHE A 127 -25.19 5.94 -0.85
C PHE A 127 -23.70 5.89 -0.46
N GLY A 128 -23.38 5.59 0.80
CA GLY A 128 -22.02 5.39 1.27
C GLY A 128 -21.34 4.19 0.61
N LEU A 129 -22.03 3.04 0.55
CA LEU A 129 -21.52 1.86 -0.16
C LEU A 129 -21.32 2.13 -1.66
N ARG A 130 -22.26 2.83 -2.29
CA ARG A 130 -22.12 3.24 -3.68
C ARG A 130 -20.90 4.16 -3.88
N TYR A 131 -20.72 5.14 -3.01
CA TYR A 131 -19.57 6.05 -3.06
C TYR A 131 -18.24 5.30 -2.92
N GLN A 132 -18.16 4.37 -1.97
CA GLN A 132 -16.97 3.52 -1.77
C GLN A 132 -16.72 2.62 -2.98
N ALA A 133 -17.78 1.99 -3.53
CA ALA A 133 -17.67 1.14 -4.72
C ALA A 133 -17.13 1.92 -5.94
N GLU A 134 -17.63 3.13 -6.18
CA GLU A 134 -17.20 3.95 -7.33
C GLU A 134 -15.76 4.47 -7.18
N ARG A 135 -15.38 4.87 -5.95
CA ARG A 135 -14.09 5.55 -5.73
C ARG A 135 -12.95 4.59 -5.42
N GLN A 136 -13.20 3.49 -4.71
CA GLN A 136 -12.15 2.60 -4.24
C GLN A 136 -12.07 1.28 -5.02
N ILE A 137 -13.20 0.75 -5.47
CA ILE A 137 -13.28 -0.57 -6.08
C ILE A 137 -13.20 -0.51 -7.60
N ARG A 138 -13.95 0.40 -8.22
CA ARG A 138 -14.01 0.54 -9.68
C ARG A 138 -12.64 0.77 -10.34
N PRO A 139 -11.71 1.59 -9.78
CA PRO A 139 -10.37 1.75 -10.35
C PRO A 139 -9.51 0.49 -10.31
N LEU A 140 -9.85 -0.47 -9.44
CA LEU A 140 -9.16 -1.75 -9.29
C LEU A 140 -9.67 -2.84 -10.24
N GLN A 141 -10.69 -2.54 -11.07
CA GLN A 141 -11.33 -3.48 -12.01
C GLN A 141 -11.88 -4.76 -11.34
N LEU A 142 -12.35 -4.66 -10.10
CA LEU A 142 -12.93 -5.75 -9.31
C LEU A 142 -14.46 -5.75 -9.47
N ASP A 143 -14.95 -6.17 -10.64
CA ASP A 143 -16.37 -6.07 -11.02
C ASP A 143 -17.30 -6.86 -10.09
N GLU A 144 -16.85 -7.99 -9.56
CA GLU A 144 -17.64 -8.80 -8.61
C GLU A 144 -17.87 -8.06 -7.29
N ILE A 145 -16.85 -7.42 -6.73
CA ILE A 145 -16.98 -6.62 -5.50
C ILE A 145 -17.84 -5.39 -5.77
N TYR A 146 -17.62 -4.73 -6.90
CA TYR A 146 -18.39 -3.56 -7.30
C TYR A 146 -19.90 -3.88 -7.39
N SER A 147 -20.27 -4.98 -8.06
CA SER A 147 -21.66 -5.42 -8.17
C SER A 147 -22.26 -5.83 -6.83
N THR A 148 -21.49 -6.51 -5.97
CA THR A 148 -21.90 -6.92 -4.62
C THR A 148 -22.19 -5.71 -3.73
N LEU A 149 -21.33 -4.68 -3.73
CA LEU A 149 -21.55 -3.45 -2.94
C LEU A 149 -22.74 -2.65 -3.46
N ARG A 150 -22.98 -2.62 -4.77
CA ARG A 150 -24.19 -2.00 -5.34
C ARG A 150 -25.45 -2.71 -4.92
N LEU A 151 -25.46 -4.05 -4.94
CA LEU A 151 -26.59 -4.86 -4.49
C LEU A 151 -26.86 -4.62 -2.99
N ALA A 152 -25.82 -4.59 -2.16
CA ALA A 152 -25.94 -4.25 -0.74
C ALA A 152 -26.54 -2.84 -0.55
N GLY A 153 -26.09 -1.85 -1.34
CA GLY A 153 -26.65 -0.50 -1.31
C GLY A 153 -28.15 -0.46 -1.66
N LEU A 154 -28.57 -1.20 -2.69
CA LEU A 154 -29.99 -1.35 -3.04
C LEU A 154 -30.78 -2.04 -1.94
N ALA A 155 -30.22 -3.08 -1.32
CA ALA A 155 -30.85 -3.78 -0.20
C ALA A 155 -31.03 -2.84 1.02
N PHE A 156 -30.08 -1.94 1.31
CA PHE A 156 -30.25 -0.91 2.36
C PHE A 156 -31.35 0.10 2.00
N LEU A 157 -31.50 0.52 0.75
CA LEU A 157 -32.63 1.37 0.34
C LEU A 157 -33.97 0.66 0.54
N ALA A 158 -34.05 -0.61 0.13
CA ALA A 158 -35.24 -1.44 0.38
C ALA A 158 -35.50 -1.60 1.88
N TYR A 159 -34.46 -1.80 2.71
CA TYR A 159 -34.59 -1.83 4.16
C TYR A 159 -35.08 -0.48 4.71
N GLY A 160 -34.61 0.63 4.20
CA GLY A 160 -35.10 1.97 4.54
C GLY A 160 -36.60 2.12 4.32
N LEU A 161 -37.17 1.52 3.27
CA LEU A 161 -38.58 1.51 2.99
C LEU A 161 -39.33 0.56 3.95
N PHE A 162 -39.01 -0.73 3.97
CA PHE A 162 -39.75 -1.75 4.71
C PHE A 162 -39.43 -1.81 6.21
N GLY A 163 -38.23 -1.35 6.60
CA GLY A 163 -37.77 -1.28 7.99
C GLY A 163 -37.86 0.11 8.59
N GLY A 164 -37.66 1.14 7.76
CA GLY A 164 -37.67 2.54 8.17
C GLY A 164 -39.04 3.21 8.04
N VAL A 165 -39.69 3.18 6.85
CA VAL A 165 -40.98 3.88 6.62
C VAL A 165 -42.17 3.04 7.08
N ILE A 166 -42.23 1.77 6.67
CA ILE A 166 -43.36 0.88 6.97
C ILE A 166 -43.21 0.28 8.38
N GLY A 167 -43.80 0.94 9.36
CA GLY A 167 -43.79 0.56 10.77
C GLY A 167 -45.16 0.22 11.31
N PRO A 168 -45.30 0.09 12.65
CA PRO A 168 -46.62 0.03 13.32
C PRO A 168 -47.46 1.27 13.02
N VAL A 169 -48.75 1.19 13.32
CA VAL A 169 -49.65 2.36 13.23
C VAL A 169 -49.30 3.36 14.35
N ALA A 170 -49.25 4.64 14.01
CA ALA A 170 -49.05 5.71 14.98
C ALA A 170 -49.97 6.90 14.66
N PRO A 171 -50.31 7.77 15.63
CA PRO A 171 -51.29 8.85 15.45
C PRO A 171 -50.77 10.05 14.67
N PHE A 172 -49.68 9.91 13.93
CA PHE A 172 -49.08 10.97 13.14
C PHE A 172 -48.66 10.51 11.75
N PHE A 173 -48.58 11.47 10.80
CA PHE A 173 -48.12 11.23 9.43
C PHE A 173 -46.60 10.94 9.40
N PRO A 174 -46.19 9.97 8.55
CA PRO A 174 -46.92 9.15 7.57
C PRO A 174 -47.43 7.82 8.15
N ALA A 175 -47.15 7.44 9.43
CA ALA A 175 -47.49 6.15 10.04
C ALA A 175 -49.02 5.87 10.15
N ASN A 176 -49.84 6.91 10.18
CA ASN A 176 -51.29 6.78 10.14
C ASN A 176 -51.82 6.29 8.77
N VAL A 177 -51.02 6.45 7.68
CA VAL A 177 -51.42 6.07 6.31
C VAL A 177 -50.50 4.95 5.76
N LEU A 178 -49.19 5.14 5.88
CA LEU A 178 -48.18 4.19 5.42
C LEU A 178 -47.67 3.34 6.58
N ASN A 179 -48.36 2.24 6.83
CA ASN A 179 -48.04 1.34 7.94
C ASN A 179 -48.16 -0.13 7.53
N GLN A 180 -47.78 -1.03 8.43
CA GLN A 180 -47.80 -2.48 8.15
C GLN A 180 -49.20 -3.02 7.88
N ASN A 181 -50.27 -2.42 8.46
CA ASN A 181 -51.66 -2.86 8.20
C ASN A 181 -52.06 -2.48 6.78
N ALA A 182 -51.73 -1.28 6.33
CA ALA A 182 -51.94 -0.86 4.94
C ALA A 182 -51.21 -1.77 3.96
N LEU A 183 -49.94 -2.12 4.26
CA LEU A 183 -49.16 -3.05 3.43
C LEU A 183 -49.83 -4.42 3.30
N VAL A 184 -50.31 -4.99 4.40
CA VAL A 184 -51.04 -6.26 4.39
C VAL A 184 -52.33 -6.14 3.58
N THR A 185 -53.07 -5.03 3.72
CA THR A 185 -54.30 -4.80 2.98
C THR A 185 -54.06 -4.71 1.47
N TYR A 186 -53.06 -4.02 1.03
CA TYR A 186 -52.80 -3.79 -0.41
C TYR A 186 -51.91 -4.85 -1.07
N ALA A 187 -50.89 -5.36 -0.34
CA ALA A 187 -49.93 -6.32 -0.90
C ALA A 187 -50.17 -7.75 -0.47
N GLY A 188 -51.04 -8.01 0.51
CA GLY A 188 -51.33 -9.34 1.05
C GLY A 188 -50.18 -9.98 1.85
N VAL A 189 -49.06 -9.29 2.03
CA VAL A 189 -47.83 -9.81 2.65
C VAL A 189 -47.41 -8.93 3.83
N PRO A 190 -47.13 -9.50 5.02
CA PRO A 190 -46.65 -8.73 6.17
C PRO A 190 -45.25 -8.14 5.96
N ALA A 191 -45.01 -6.94 6.51
CA ALA A 191 -43.70 -6.25 6.44
C ALA A 191 -42.53 -7.09 6.94
N PRO A 192 -42.61 -7.95 7.97
CA PRO A 192 -41.54 -8.83 8.41
C PRO A 192 -40.98 -9.75 7.30
N VAL A 193 -41.83 -10.22 6.38
CA VAL A 193 -41.39 -11.09 5.27
C VAL A 193 -40.41 -10.35 4.37
N PHE A 194 -40.75 -9.11 4.00
CA PHE A 194 -39.84 -8.27 3.18
C PHE A 194 -38.55 -7.97 3.94
N ARG A 195 -38.64 -7.62 5.23
CA ARG A 195 -37.44 -7.36 6.06
C ARG A 195 -36.52 -8.57 6.17
N SER A 196 -37.09 -9.78 6.35
CA SER A 196 -36.33 -11.02 6.41
C SER A 196 -35.62 -11.34 5.10
N LEU A 197 -36.31 -11.16 3.95
CA LEU A 197 -35.72 -11.35 2.64
C LEU A 197 -34.57 -10.36 2.38
N ILE A 198 -34.79 -9.09 2.70
CA ILE A 198 -33.75 -8.05 2.57
C ILE A 198 -32.58 -8.36 3.51
N GLY A 199 -32.83 -8.79 4.75
CA GLY A 199 -31.82 -9.23 5.70
C GLY A 199 -30.98 -10.39 5.16
N LEU A 200 -31.59 -11.37 4.49
CA LEU A 200 -30.90 -12.47 3.83
C LEU A 200 -29.99 -11.96 2.70
N VAL A 201 -30.50 -11.06 1.86
CA VAL A 201 -29.70 -10.45 0.77
C VAL A 201 -28.51 -9.69 1.35
N LEU A 202 -28.71 -8.91 2.42
CA LEU A 202 -27.62 -8.21 3.10
C LEU A 202 -26.60 -9.18 3.68
N ALA A 203 -27.02 -10.25 4.33
CA ALA A 203 -26.12 -11.26 4.88
C ALA A 203 -25.26 -11.92 3.78
N VAL A 204 -25.89 -12.33 2.68
CA VAL A 204 -25.17 -12.93 1.53
C VAL A 204 -24.19 -11.93 0.91
N THR A 205 -24.58 -10.67 0.73
CA THR A 205 -23.68 -9.66 0.15
C THR A 205 -22.50 -9.33 1.05
N VAL A 206 -22.70 -9.29 2.39
CA VAL A 206 -21.61 -9.08 3.36
C VAL A 206 -20.65 -10.27 3.36
N ILE A 207 -21.18 -11.51 3.38
CA ILE A 207 -20.33 -12.72 3.32
C ILE A 207 -19.50 -12.73 2.05
N ARG A 208 -20.09 -12.49 0.88
CA ARG A 208 -19.36 -12.41 -0.39
C ARG A 208 -18.32 -11.31 -0.41
N ALA A 209 -18.64 -10.12 0.11
CA ALA A 209 -17.67 -9.03 0.19
C ALA A 209 -16.46 -9.40 1.07
N LEU A 210 -16.67 -10.13 2.16
CA LEU A 210 -15.61 -10.63 3.05
C LEU A 210 -14.77 -11.73 2.38
N GLU A 211 -15.39 -12.67 1.66
CA GLU A 211 -14.67 -13.74 0.95
C GLU A 211 -13.72 -13.17 -0.10
N VAL A 212 -14.21 -12.26 -0.94
CA VAL A 212 -13.36 -11.63 -1.97
C VAL A 212 -12.24 -10.80 -1.35
N PHE A 213 -12.53 -10.10 -0.24
CA PHE A 213 -11.52 -9.35 0.50
C PHE A 213 -10.42 -10.28 1.05
N ASN A 214 -10.78 -11.43 1.61
CA ASN A 214 -9.80 -12.40 2.13
C ASN A 214 -8.92 -12.96 1.02
N VAL A 215 -9.48 -13.27 -0.16
CA VAL A 215 -8.70 -13.76 -1.31
C VAL A 215 -7.67 -12.72 -1.76
N GLU A 216 -8.06 -11.45 -1.86
CA GLU A 216 -7.17 -10.38 -2.30
C GLU A 216 -6.06 -10.09 -1.28
N VAL A 217 -6.38 -10.09 0.03
CA VAL A 217 -5.38 -9.96 1.10
C VAL A 217 -4.40 -11.13 1.08
N THR A 218 -4.86 -12.35 0.89
CA THR A 218 -4.00 -13.53 0.79
C THR A 218 -3.05 -13.43 -0.40
N ARG A 219 -3.54 -13.05 -1.57
CA ARG A 219 -2.69 -12.81 -2.77
C ARG A 219 -1.61 -11.76 -2.52
N LEU A 220 -1.97 -10.66 -1.87
CA LEU A 220 -1.02 -9.60 -1.56
C LEU A 220 0.06 -10.07 -0.59
N ILE A 221 -0.32 -10.85 0.43
CA ILE A 221 0.63 -11.46 1.37
C ILE A 221 1.56 -12.42 0.63
N GLU A 222 1.05 -13.27 -0.25
CA GLU A 222 1.84 -14.21 -1.05
C GLU A 222 2.85 -13.45 -1.96
N GLN A 223 2.43 -12.36 -2.60
CA GLN A 223 3.33 -11.53 -3.39
C GLN A 223 4.46 -10.93 -2.56
N ILE A 224 4.14 -10.33 -1.41
CA ILE A 224 5.14 -9.76 -0.50
C ILE A 224 6.10 -10.84 0.00
N GLN A 225 5.61 -12.03 0.36
CA GLN A 225 6.43 -13.14 0.79
C GLN A 225 7.37 -13.62 -0.33
N MET A 226 6.88 -13.70 -1.56
CA MET A 226 7.70 -14.07 -2.71
C MET A 226 8.82 -13.05 -2.97
N GLU A 227 8.50 -11.76 -2.93
CA GLU A 227 9.52 -10.69 -3.07
C GLU A 227 10.58 -10.76 -1.96
N GLN A 228 10.15 -11.00 -0.72
CA GLN A 228 11.07 -11.18 0.41
C GLN A 228 11.96 -12.43 0.25
N GLN A 229 11.40 -13.55 -0.22
CA GLN A 229 12.15 -14.77 -0.46
C GLN A 229 13.20 -14.57 -1.55
N VAL A 230 12.84 -13.91 -2.66
CA VAL A 230 13.77 -13.60 -3.75
C VAL A 230 14.89 -12.68 -3.27
N ALA A 231 14.58 -11.67 -2.47
CA ALA A 231 15.58 -10.76 -1.89
C ALA A 231 16.53 -11.50 -0.93
N ALA A 232 16.00 -12.33 -0.03
CA ALA A 232 16.80 -13.12 0.91
C ALA A 232 17.72 -14.14 0.20
N GLU A 233 17.21 -14.78 -0.88
CA GLU A 233 18.01 -15.72 -1.67
C GLU A 233 19.12 -15.00 -2.43
N ARG A 234 18.87 -13.82 -2.99
CA ARG A 234 19.89 -12.97 -3.61
C ARG A 234 21.00 -12.58 -2.64
N GLU A 235 20.63 -12.19 -1.43
CA GLU A 235 21.59 -11.85 -0.37
C GLU A 235 22.42 -13.07 0.07
N ARG A 236 21.78 -14.24 0.20
CA ARG A 236 22.46 -15.50 0.52
C ARG A 236 23.48 -15.88 -0.55
N LEU A 237 23.06 -15.88 -1.83
CA LEU A 237 23.93 -16.16 -2.97
C LEU A 237 25.07 -15.16 -3.06
N GLY A 238 24.83 -13.87 -2.81
CA GLY A 238 25.88 -12.86 -2.75
C GLY A 238 26.96 -13.17 -1.72
N ARG A 239 26.55 -13.56 -0.50
CA ARG A 239 27.51 -13.97 0.56
C ARG A 239 28.27 -15.25 0.20
N GLU A 240 27.60 -16.27 -0.30
CA GLU A 240 28.23 -17.56 -0.69
C GLU A 240 29.26 -17.36 -1.84
N LEU A 241 28.94 -16.50 -2.82
CA LEU A 241 29.88 -16.18 -3.89
C LEU A 241 31.08 -15.38 -3.39
N HIS A 242 30.83 -14.39 -2.51
CA HIS A 242 31.91 -13.58 -1.93
C HIS A 242 32.88 -14.40 -1.08
N ASP A 243 32.34 -15.15 -0.10
CA ASP A 243 33.14 -15.86 0.89
C ASP A 243 33.67 -17.20 0.35
N GLY A 244 33.05 -17.75 -0.67
CA GLY A 244 33.44 -19.01 -1.27
C GLY A 244 34.26 -18.87 -2.55
N ALA A 245 33.63 -18.42 -3.63
CA ALA A 245 34.22 -18.46 -4.96
C ALA A 245 35.33 -17.39 -5.15
N ILE A 246 35.05 -16.15 -4.74
CA ILE A 246 36.01 -15.04 -4.92
C ILE A 246 37.23 -15.25 -4.05
N GLN A 247 37.09 -15.65 -2.80
CA GLN A 247 38.26 -15.91 -1.93
C GLN A 247 39.13 -17.05 -2.42
N ARG A 248 38.51 -18.16 -2.93
CA ARG A 248 39.27 -19.27 -3.50
C ARG A 248 40.01 -18.89 -4.77
N ALA A 249 39.37 -18.16 -5.67
CA ALA A 249 39.98 -17.66 -6.88
C ALA A 249 41.16 -16.69 -6.58
N TYR A 250 40.99 -15.80 -5.60
CA TYR A 250 42.04 -14.90 -5.15
C TYR A 250 43.24 -15.66 -4.57
N THR A 251 43.00 -16.68 -3.70
CA THR A 251 44.05 -17.52 -3.15
C THR A 251 44.82 -18.29 -4.23
N ALA A 252 44.10 -18.82 -5.25
CA ALA A 252 44.72 -19.48 -6.37
C ALA A 252 45.60 -18.52 -7.19
N GLY A 253 45.16 -17.28 -7.40
CA GLY A 253 45.95 -16.23 -8.03
C GLY A 253 47.25 -15.95 -7.28
N LEU A 254 47.20 -15.76 -5.96
CA LEU A 254 48.37 -15.53 -5.11
C LEU A 254 49.38 -16.70 -5.16
N LEU A 255 48.89 -17.95 -5.19
CA LEU A 255 49.73 -19.13 -5.30
C LEU A 255 50.44 -19.18 -6.67
N LEU A 256 49.73 -18.84 -7.75
CA LEU A 256 50.33 -18.76 -9.10
C LEU A 256 51.35 -17.65 -9.20
N GLU A 257 51.09 -16.47 -8.67
CA GLU A 257 52.05 -15.36 -8.62
C GLU A 257 53.30 -15.71 -7.79
N SER A 258 53.13 -16.40 -6.70
CA SER A 258 54.24 -16.91 -5.87
C SER A 258 55.07 -17.96 -6.62
N ALA A 259 54.42 -18.87 -7.34
CA ALA A 259 55.11 -19.88 -8.15
C ALA A 259 55.88 -19.23 -9.34
N GLN A 260 55.33 -18.20 -9.96
CA GLN A 260 55.96 -17.46 -11.07
C GLN A 260 57.31 -16.85 -10.69
N ARG A 261 57.47 -16.44 -9.42
CA ARG A 261 58.78 -15.88 -8.93
C ARG A 261 59.90 -16.90 -8.91
N ASN A 262 59.57 -18.21 -8.91
CA ASN A 262 60.57 -19.31 -8.88
C ASN A 262 60.80 -19.92 -10.27
N VAL A 263 60.28 -19.35 -11.34
CA VAL A 263 60.38 -19.85 -12.71
C VAL A 263 61.26 -18.86 -13.54
N GLU A 264 62.04 -19.41 -14.46
CA GLU A 264 62.93 -18.62 -15.31
C GLU A 264 62.13 -17.59 -16.15
N PRO A 265 62.47 -16.29 -16.08
CA PRO A 265 61.77 -15.25 -16.83
C PRO A 265 61.75 -15.54 -18.34
N GLY A 266 60.58 -15.41 -18.99
CA GLY A 266 60.40 -15.65 -20.42
C GLY A 266 60.22 -17.11 -20.81
N SER A 267 60.25 -18.05 -19.87
CA SER A 267 59.93 -19.46 -20.13
C SER A 267 58.50 -19.69 -20.51
N VAL A 268 58.19 -20.78 -21.22
CA VAL A 268 56.81 -21.19 -21.55
C VAL A 268 55.97 -21.37 -20.28
N ALA A 269 56.56 -21.82 -19.18
CA ALA A 269 55.91 -21.97 -17.88
C ALA A 269 55.54 -20.61 -17.30
N ALA A 270 56.41 -19.61 -17.32
CA ALA A 270 56.14 -18.25 -16.88
C ALA A 270 54.99 -17.61 -17.66
N GLN A 271 54.97 -17.74 -18.99
CA GLN A 271 53.88 -17.23 -19.85
C GLN A 271 52.54 -17.91 -19.55
N ARG A 272 52.51 -19.23 -19.32
CA ARG A 272 51.27 -19.94 -18.95
C ARG A 272 50.75 -19.55 -17.59
N MET A 273 51.61 -19.30 -16.61
CA MET A 273 51.22 -18.80 -15.29
C MET A 273 50.64 -17.40 -15.37
N GLU A 274 51.21 -16.52 -16.15
CA GLU A 274 50.69 -15.16 -16.39
C GLU A 274 49.30 -15.19 -17.04
N GLN A 275 49.09 -16.06 -18.04
CA GLN A 275 47.77 -16.27 -18.65
C GLN A 275 46.76 -16.81 -17.63
N ALA A 276 47.14 -17.73 -16.75
CA ALA A 276 46.26 -18.27 -15.73
C ALA A 276 45.90 -17.23 -14.66
N VAL A 277 46.84 -16.38 -14.24
CA VAL A 277 46.58 -15.26 -13.32
C VAL A 277 45.63 -14.24 -13.97
N THR A 278 45.84 -13.91 -15.24
CA THR A 278 44.93 -13.02 -15.97
C THR A 278 43.52 -13.59 -16.06
N ALA A 279 43.39 -14.85 -16.42
CA ALA A 279 42.08 -15.52 -16.47
C ALA A 279 41.35 -15.56 -15.09
N LEU A 280 42.09 -15.80 -13.99
CA LEU A 280 41.53 -15.75 -12.65
C LEU A 280 41.05 -14.35 -12.26
N HIS A 281 41.81 -13.32 -12.61
CA HIS A 281 41.39 -11.93 -12.40
C HIS A 281 40.15 -11.58 -13.19
N GLU A 282 39.99 -12.11 -14.41
CA GLU A 282 38.77 -11.94 -15.21
C GLU A 282 37.57 -12.58 -14.55
N VAL A 283 37.69 -13.82 -14.09
CA VAL A 283 36.60 -14.51 -13.36
C VAL A 283 36.19 -13.77 -12.08
N ILE A 284 37.20 -13.28 -11.31
CA ILE A 284 36.92 -12.49 -10.10
C ILE A 284 36.14 -11.20 -10.44
N ALA A 285 36.54 -10.52 -11.53
CA ALA A 285 35.87 -9.32 -11.99
C ALA A 285 34.44 -9.59 -12.45
N ASP A 286 34.21 -10.66 -13.21
CA ASP A 286 32.90 -11.09 -13.67
C ASP A 286 31.97 -11.46 -12.48
N LEU A 287 32.49 -12.22 -11.51
CA LEU A 287 31.75 -12.56 -10.29
C LEU A 287 31.37 -11.31 -9.48
N ARG A 288 32.29 -10.35 -9.33
CA ARG A 288 32.03 -9.08 -8.65
C ARG A 288 30.97 -8.25 -9.37
N THR A 289 31.04 -8.19 -10.70
CA THR A 289 30.05 -7.49 -11.54
C THR A 289 28.67 -8.12 -11.39
N TYR A 290 28.59 -9.45 -11.45
CA TYR A 290 27.35 -10.20 -11.23
C TYR A 290 26.76 -9.93 -9.84
N MET A 291 27.58 -9.99 -8.79
CA MET A 291 27.15 -9.73 -7.41
C MET A 291 26.69 -8.27 -7.22
N THR A 292 27.38 -7.32 -7.84
CA THR A 292 27.02 -5.91 -7.75
C THR A 292 25.66 -5.63 -8.42
N GLY A 293 25.37 -6.31 -9.54
CA GLY A 293 24.04 -6.29 -10.16
C GLY A 293 22.94 -6.90 -9.29
N MET A 294 23.28 -7.89 -8.44
CA MET A 294 22.35 -8.50 -7.49
C MET A 294 22.16 -7.68 -6.20
N SER A 295 23.14 -6.86 -5.81
CA SER A 295 23.18 -6.15 -4.51
C SER A 295 22.83 -4.66 -4.61
N LEU A 296 22.62 -4.12 -5.82
CA LEU A 296 22.18 -2.74 -5.96
C LEU A 296 20.73 -2.60 -5.52
N GLU A 297 20.51 -1.88 -4.42
CA GLU A 297 19.16 -1.45 -4.04
C GLU A 297 18.61 -0.48 -5.10
N PRO A 298 17.35 -0.68 -5.53
CA PRO A 298 16.72 0.23 -6.48
C PRO A 298 16.66 1.65 -5.93
N VAL A 299 17.22 2.61 -6.65
CA VAL A 299 17.21 4.02 -6.23
C VAL A 299 15.88 4.66 -6.61
N MET A 300 15.06 4.94 -5.60
CA MET A 300 13.69 5.49 -5.77
C MET A 300 13.69 7.01 -5.96
N VAL A 301 14.77 7.71 -5.59
CA VAL A 301 14.90 9.16 -5.82
C VAL A 301 15.24 9.45 -7.28
N SER A 302 15.07 10.70 -7.71
CA SER A 302 15.45 11.12 -9.05
C SER A 302 16.97 11.02 -9.26
N LEU A 303 17.42 10.91 -10.53
CA LEU A 303 18.86 10.84 -10.82
C LEU A 303 19.59 12.09 -10.33
N GLN A 304 19.02 13.28 -10.54
CA GLN A 304 19.59 14.54 -10.08
C GLN A 304 19.78 14.57 -8.56
N GLU A 305 18.77 14.12 -7.81
CA GLU A 305 18.84 14.07 -6.35
C GLU A 305 19.85 13.03 -5.87
N GLY A 306 19.89 11.85 -6.51
CA GLY A 306 20.88 10.82 -6.21
C GLY A 306 22.31 11.30 -6.46
N LEU A 307 22.57 11.98 -7.59
CA LEU A 307 23.86 12.58 -7.90
C LEU A 307 24.24 13.66 -6.88
N ARG A 308 23.28 14.49 -6.46
CA ARG A 308 23.52 15.51 -5.43
C ARG A 308 23.91 14.86 -4.09
N GLN A 309 23.24 13.78 -3.69
CA GLN A 309 23.57 13.04 -2.48
C GLN A 309 24.97 12.42 -2.53
N VAL A 310 25.35 11.81 -3.67
CA VAL A 310 26.68 11.21 -3.84
C VAL A 310 27.80 12.27 -3.85
N THR A 311 27.56 13.43 -4.46
CA THR A 311 28.55 14.54 -4.49
C THR A 311 28.66 15.29 -3.17
N SER A 312 27.61 15.25 -2.31
CA SER A 312 27.60 15.86 -0.98
C SER A 312 27.85 14.87 0.16
N ASP A 313 28.40 13.67 -0.13
CA ASP A 313 28.66 12.65 0.90
C ASP A 313 29.65 13.18 1.96
N GLU A 314 29.18 13.27 3.21
CA GLU A 314 29.96 13.74 4.36
C GLU A 314 31.27 12.97 4.59
N ARG A 315 31.35 11.72 4.10
CA ARG A 315 32.58 10.90 4.21
C ARG A 315 33.66 11.34 3.23
N LEU A 316 33.30 11.97 2.13
CA LEU A 316 34.20 12.47 1.12
C LEU A 316 34.58 13.97 1.34
N ALA A 317 33.69 14.72 1.97
CA ALA A 317 33.87 16.16 2.23
C ALA A 317 35.21 16.55 2.91
N PRO A 318 35.81 15.75 3.83
CA PRO A 318 37.14 16.04 4.37
C PRO A 318 38.27 15.78 3.40
N LEU A 319 38.05 15.03 2.32
CA LEU A 319 39.09 14.56 1.39
C LEU A 319 39.12 15.36 0.09
N LEU A 320 37.94 15.73 -0.43
CA LEU A 320 37.79 16.47 -1.67
C LEU A 320 36.48 17.29 -1.68
N GLU A 321 36.43 18.34 -2.50
CA GLU A 321 35.27 19.13 -2.80
C GLU A 321 34.65 18.66 -4.14
N ALA A 322 33.42 18.12 -4.12
CA ALA A 322 32.76 17.70 -5.34
C ALA A 322 31.61 18.68 -5.68
N THR A 323 31.53 19.08 -6.94
CA THR A 323 30.52 19.97 -7.48
C THR A 323 29.67 19.25 -8.51
N LEU A 324 28.35 19.50 -8.52
CA LEU A 324 27.41 18.98 -9.52
C LEU A 324 26.90 20.10 -10.40
N ASP A 325 27.19 20.03 -11.71
CA ASP A 325 26.59 20.88 -12.74
C ASP A 325 25.54 20.08 -13.51
N TRP A 326 24.27 20.41 -13.29
CA TRP A 326 23.14 19.76 -13.92
C TRP A 326 22.56 20.64 -15.02
N GLN A 327 22.84 20.31 -16.29
CA GLN A 327 22.45 21.12 -17.48
C GLN A 327 21.25 20.52 -18.22
N LEU A 328 20.45 19.66 -17.57
CA LEU A 328 19.33 18.97 -18.20
C LEU A 328 18.01 19.62 -17.81
N PRO A 329 17.17 20.04 -18.76
CA PRO A 329 15.81 20.57 -18.48
C PRO A 329 14.84 19.47 -18.05
N GLN A 330 15.13 18.21 -18.41
CA GLN A 330 14.35 17.03 -18.08
C GLN A 330 15.31 15.87 -17.77
N GLU A 331 14.97 15.01 -16.83
CA GLU A 331 15.76 13.82 -16.51
C GLU A 331 15.58 12.71 -17.55
N PRO A 332 16.63 11.90 -17.83
CA PRO A 332 16.50 10.68 -18.63
C PRO A 332 15.61 9.66 -17.91
N GLU A 333 14.82 8.90 -18.67
CA GLU A 333 13.91 7.87 -18.13
C GLU A 333 14.63 6.60 -17.68
N PHE A 334 15.56 6.71 -16.75
CA PHE A 334 16.20 5.55 -16.14
C PHE A 334 15.29 4.89 -15.12
N ASP A 335 15.22 3.55 -15.18
CA ASP A 335 14.59 2.78 -14.12
C ASP A 335 15.39 2.86 -12.79
N PRO A 336 14.84 2.42 -11.66
CA PRO A 336 15.53 2.48 -10.36
C PRO A 336 16.88 1.73 -10.31
N VAL A 337 17.03 0.65 -11.08
CA VAL A 337 18.28 -0.14 -11.14
C VAL A 337 19.31 0.55 -12.02
N GLN A 338 18.89 1.09 -13.15
CA GLN A 338 19.75 1.88 -14.04
C GLN A 338 20.31 3.12 -13.33
N ARG A 339 19.46 3.84 -12.56
CA ARG A 339 19.93 4.95 -11.70
C ARG A 339 21.00 4.52 -10.72
N ALA A 340 20.81 3.36 -10.07
CA ALA A 340 21.80 2.83 -9.14
C ALA A 340 23.14 2.54 -9.81
N HIS A 341 23.16 2.05 -11.06
CA HIS A 341 24.40 1.86 -11.84
C HIS A 341 25.09 3.19 -12.14
N VAL A 342 24.35 4.23 -12.55
CA VAL A 342 24.93 5.56 -12.82
C VAL A 342 25.53 6.15 -11.54
N LEU A 343 24.81 6.09 -10.41
CA LEU A 343 25.32 6.59 -9.13
C LEU A 343 26.56 5.83 -8.66
N ALA A 344 26.62 4.50 -8.90
CA ALA A 344 27.79 3.70 -8.57
C ALA A 344 29.03 4.06 -9.43
N ILE A 345 28.84 4.45 -10.70
CA ILE A 345 29.95 4.97 -11.55
C ILE A 345 30.50 6.26 -10.93
N VAL A 346 29.60 7.19 -10.52
CA VAL A 346 30.06 8.45 -9.90
C VAL A 346 30.75 8.22 -8.57
N GLY A 347 30.14 7.39 -7.70
CA GLY A 347 30.73 7.06 -6.40
C GLY A 347 32.12 6.44 -6.51
N GLU A 348 32.34 5.53 -7.47
CA GLU A 348 33.66 4.93 -7.73
C GLU A 348 34.66 5.96 -8.27
N ALA A 349 34.23 6.84 -9.17
CA ALA A 349 35.08 7.91 -9.69
C ALA A 349 35.53 8.88 -8.60
N LEU A 350 34.60 9.32 -7.72
CA LEU A 350 34.92 10.18 -6.56
C LEU A 350 35.88 9.48 -5.59
N ALA A 351 35.63 8.20 -5.30
CA ALA A 351 36.49 7.40 -4.43
C ALA A 351 37.91 7.25 -5.02
N ASN A 352 38.03 7.07 -6.34
CA ASN A 352 39.33 6.99 -7.02
C ASN A 352 40.05 8.34 -7.01
N ALA A 353 39.36 9.45 -7.25
CA ALA A 353 39.95 10.79 -7.17
C ALA A 353 40.49 11.05 -5.75
N ALA A 354 39.75 10.70 -4.70
CA ALA A 354 40.19 10.85 -3.32
C ALA A 354 41.37 9.95 -2.94
N ARG A 355 41.25 8.62 -3.22
CA ARG A 355 42.25 7.63 -2.75
C ARG A 355 43.53 7.59 -3.59
N HIS A 356 43.40 7.70 -4.90
CA HIS A 356 44.47 7.48 -5.84
C HIS A 356 44.93 8.79 -6.50
N GLY A 357 43.99 9.67 -6.83
CA GLY A 357 44.27 10.94 -7.48
C GLY A 357 44.85 12.00 -6.53
N GLN A 358 44.53 11.93 -5.23
CA GLN A 358 44.80 13.00 -4.26
C GLN A 358 44.23 14.35 -4.73
N ALA A 359 43.11 14.28 -5.44
CA ALA A 359 42.41 15.43 -5.97
C ALA A 359 41.83 16.29 -4.82
N ARG A 360 41.79 17.60 -5.06
CA ARG A 360 41.12 18.54 -4.16
C ARG A 360 39.71 18.91 -4.64
N HIS A 361 39.56 18.94 -5.97
CA HIS A 361 38.26 19.31 -6.57
C HIS A 361 37.87 18.27 -7.62
N VAL A 362 36.59 17.92 -7.61
CA VAL A 362 35.99 17.05 -8.62
C VAL A 362 34.72 17.74 -9.15
N SER A 363 34.63 17.87 -10.46
CA SER A 363 33.42 18.36 -11.13
C SER A 363 32.63 17.18 -11.73
N VAL A 364 31.34 17.13 -11.49
CA VAL A 364 30.42 16.18 -12.10
C VAL A 364 29.44 16.98 -12.94
N ALA A 365 29.42 16.81 -14.26
CA ALA A 365 28.56 17.53 -15.17
C ALA A 365 27.64 16.55 -15.92
N ALA A 366 26.33 16.80 -15.91
CA ALA A 366 25.33 16.02 -16.63
C ALA A 366 24.70 16.88 -17.74
N ALA A 367 24.80 16.43 -18.98
CA ALA A 367 24.30 17.14 -20.16
C ALA A 367 23.67 16.18 -21.18
N ARG A 368 22.91 16.74 -22.13
CA ARG A 368 22.44 16.02 -23.32
C ARG A 368 23.25 16.45 -24.54
N GLU A 369 23.95 15.51 -25.17
CA GLU A 369 24.76 15.77 -26.35
C GLU A 369 24.44 14.75 -27.46
N ASN A 370 24.11 15.23 -28.63
CA ASN A 370 23.91 14.39 -29.84
C ASN A 370 22.93 13.23 -29.62
N GLY A 371 21.84 13.44 -28.84
CA GLY A 371 20.84 12.40 -28.54
C GLY A 371 21.24 11.41 -27.44
N ASN A 372 22.38 11.67 -26.75
CA ASN A 372 22.83 10.86 -25.63
C ASN A 372 22.76 11.64 -24.30
N PHE A 373 22.52 10.93 -23.21
CA PHE A 373 22.88 11.38 -21.87
C PHE A 373 24.40 11.27 -21.72
N VAL A 374 25.04 12.34 -21.32
CA VAL A 374 26.49 12.41 -21.12
C VAL A 374 26.76 12.86 -19.69
N LEU A 375 27.48 12.05 -18.95
CA LEU A 375 27.97 12.37 -17.62
C LEU A 375 29.50 12.49 -17.66
N THR A 376 29.99 13.66 -17.33
CA THR A 376 31.43 13.94 -17.28
C THR A 376 31.86 14.12 -15.84
N ILE A 377 32.90 13.40 -15.42
CA ILE A 377 33.53 13.51 -14.10
C ILE A 377 34.99 13.89 -14.32
N ALA A 378 35.41 15.01 -13.79
CA ALA A 378 36.77 15.49 -13.95
C ALA A 378 37.37 15.89 -12.60
N ASP A 379 38.58 15.38 -12.30
CA ASP A 379 39.35 15.70 -11.10
C ASP A 379 40.63 16.46 -11.42
N ASP A 380 41.12 17.21 -10.45
CA ASP A 380 42.37 17.95 -10.49
C ASP A 380 43.54 17.20 -9.84
N GLY A 381 43.43 15.87 -9.75
CA GLY A 381 44.43 15.03 -9.10
C GLY A 381 45.71 14.82 -9.92
N ARG A 382 46.60 13.96 -9.41
CA ARG A 382 47.91 13.66 -10.08
C ARG A 382 47.77 12.88 -11.39
N GLY A 383 46.57 12.37 -11.73
CA GLY A 383 46.40 11.54 -12.92
C GLY A 383 47.26 10.27 -12.96
N PHE A 384 47.21 9.56 -14.08
CA PHE A 384 48.01 8.36 -14.34
C PHE A 384 48.22 8.19 -15.83
N GLU A 385 49.28 7.42 -16.21
CA GLU A 385 49.45 6.99 -17.59
C GLU A 385 48.72 5.67 -17.82
N GLU A 386 47.88 5.63 -18.84
CA GLU A 386 47.24 4.39 -19.29
C GLU A 386 48.32 3.53 -19.94
N SER A 387 48.80 2.49 -19.23
CA SER A 387 49.87 1.62 -19.78
C SER A 387 49.32 0.86 -21.00
N GLU A 388 50.13 0.74 -22.07
CA GLU A 388 49.82 0.02 -23.31
C GLU A 388 49.42 -1.46 -23.06
N ASN A 389 49.69 -2.02 -21.89
CA ASN A 389 49.40 -3.41 -21.48
C ASN A 389 48.12 -3.58 -20.65
N GLY A 390 47.17 -2.65 -20.72
CA GLY A 390 45.82 -2.89 -20.17
C GLY A 390 45.70 -3.00 -18.63
N GLY A 391 46.69 -2.49 -17.89
CA GLY A 391 46.69 -2.44 -16.41
C GLY A 391 45.70 -1.42 -15.83
N THR A 392 44.43 -1.51 -16.24
CA THR A 392 43.34 -0.73 -15.66
C THR A 392 43.00 -1.33 -14.30
N GLY A 393 43.14 -0.55 -13.24
CA GLY A 393 42.70 -0.95 -11.89
C GLY A 393 41.23 -1.39 -11.90
N PHE A 394 40.86 -2.28 -10.97
CA PHE A 394 39.53 -2.86 -10.88
C PHE A 394 38.37 -1.84 -10.89
N GLY A 395 38.58 -0.63 -10.35
CA GLY A 395 37.56 0.44 -10.34
C GLY A 395 37.19 0.93 -11.74
N LEU A 396 38.18 1.16 -12.63
CA LEU A 396 37.94 1.61 -14.00
C LEU A 396 37.25 0.53 -14.84
N ARG A 397 37.59 -0.74 -14.63
CA ARG A 397 36.95 -1.86 -15.31
C ARG A 397 35.49 -1.98 -14.86
N ASN A 398 35.21 -1.95 -13.55
CA ASN A 398 33.85 -1.98 -13.03
C ASN A 398 32.97 -0.84 -13.57
N MET A 399 33.53 0.37 -13.70
CA MET A 399 32.80 1.51 -14.29
C MET A 399 32.50 1.26 -15.78
N ARG A 400 33.42 0.70 -16.56
CA ARG A 400 33.21 0.34 -17.97
C ARG A 400 32.13 -0.76 -18.11
N ASP A 401 32.14 -1.78 -17.24
CA ASP A 401 31.18 -2.87 -17.29
C ASP A 401 29.77 -2.38 -16.92
N ARG A 402 29.65 -1.50 -15.93
CA ARG A 402 28.36 -0.84 -15.61
C ARG A 402 27.85 0.02 -16.76
N ALA A 403 28.72 0.75 -17.44
CA ALA A 403 28.36 1.52 -18.63
C ALA A 403 27.80 0.63 -19.75
N ARG A 404 28.44 -0.55 -19.97
CA ARG A 404 27.95 -1.55 -20.95
C ARG A 404 26.60 -2.15 -20.57
N LEU A 405 26.39 -2.46 -19.29
CA LEU A 405 25.07 -2.94 -18.80
C LEU A 405 23.95 -1.93 -19.08
N LEU A 406 24.28 -0.64 -19.09
CA LEU A 406 23.38 0.43 -19.49
C LEU A 406 23.37 0.68 -21.01
N GLY A 407 23.91 -0.25 -21.86
CA GLY A 407 24.04 -0.07 -23.33
C GLY A 407 24.84 1.15 -23.75
N GLY A 408 25.59 1.71 -22.82
CA GLY A 408 26.44 2.88 -23.03
C GLY A 408 27.91 2.56 -23.17
N SER A 409 28.71 3.62 -23.14
CA SER A 409 30.20 3.55 -23.19
C SER A 409 30.81 4.46 -22.12
N LEU A 410 32.03 4.11 -21.68
CA LEU A 410 32.78 4.91 -20.73
C LEU A 410 34.21 5.07 -21.27
N SER A 411 34.63 6.33 -21.47
CA SER A 411 35.99 6.68 -21.82
C SER A 411 36.68 7.36 -20.63
N VAL A 412 38.00 7.14 -20.54
CA VAL A 412 38.85 7.72 -19.49
C VAL A 412 40.01 8.41 -20.19
N GLU A 413 40.24 9.65 -19.84
CA GLU A 413 41.39 10.45 -20.29
C GLU A 413 42.17 10.86 -19.04
N SER A 414 43.42 10.45 -18.89
CA SER A 414 44.26 10.80 -17.76
C SER A 414 45.72 10.95 -18.20
N ALA A 415 46.41 11.91 -17.62
CA ALA A 415 47.85 12.09 -17.80
C ALA A 415 48.48 12.51 -16.46
N ARG A 416 49.76 12.23 -16.27
CA ARG A 416 50.47 12.63 -15.04
C ARG A 416 50.38 14.14 -14.83
N GLU A 417 50.04 14.53 -13.59
CA GLU A 417 49.87 15.92 -13.14
C GLU A 417 48.77 16.71 -13.88
N ALA A 418 47.89 16.02 -14.62
CA ALA A 418 46.80 16.63 -15.39
C ALA A 418 45.39 16.20 -14.93
N GLY A 419 45.32 15.42 -13.85
CA GLY A 419 44.04 14.86 -13.35
C GLY A 419 43.48 13.76 -14.21
N THR A 420 42.24 13.40 -13.97
CA THR A 420 41.52 12.37 -14.72
C THR A 420 40.14 12.90 -15.15
N ARG A 421 39.76 12.59 -16.40
CA ARG A 421 38.45 12.87 -16.98
C ARG A 421 37.80 11.58 -17.40
N ILE A 422 36.62 11.28 -16.82
CA ILE A 422 35.79 10.13 -17.13
C ILE A 422 34.54 10.64 -17.82
N VAL A 423 34.21 10.07 -18.98
CA VAL A 423 33.01 10.43 -19.73
C VAL A 423 32.19 9.18 -19.98
N PHE A 424 31.00 9.13 -19.33
CA PHE A 424 29.99 8.12 -19.54
C PHE A 424 28.96 8.63 -20.54
N ARG A 425 28.61 7.80 -21.54
CA ARG A 425 27.61 8.11 -22.58
C ARG A 425 26.62 6.96 -22.70
N VAL A 426 25.33 7.27 -22.77
CA VAL A 426 24.26 6.30 -23.00
C VAL A 426 23.17 6.96 -23.87
N PRO A 427 22.49 6.23 -24.79
CA PRO A 427 21.40 6.78 -25.58
C PRO A 427 20.35 7.43 -24.66
N TRP A 428 19.75 8.56 -25.10
CA TRP A 428 18.73 9.26 -24.33
C TRP A 428 17.40 8.52 -24.31
N ASP A 429 17.03 7.93 -25.46
CA ASP A 429 15.79 7.18 -25.65
C ASP A 429 16.11 5.69 -25.55
N TRP A 430 15.55 5.07 -24.54
CA TRP A 430 15.68 3.64 -24.28
C TRP A 430 14.38 2.92 -24.57
#